data_d3482db3db0e0c598334e2c5bac52998
#
_entry.id   d3482db3db0e0c598334e2c5bac52998
#
_cell.length_a   1.000
_cell.length_b   1.000
_cell.length_c   1.000
_cell.angle_alpha   90.00
_cell.angle_beta   90.00
_cell.angle_gamma   90.00
#
_symmetry.space_group_name_H-M   'P 1'
#
loop_
_entity.id
_entity.type
_entity.pdbx_description
1 polymer ?
#
loop_
_entity_poly.entity_id
_entity_poly.type
_entity_poly.pdbx_seq_one_letter_code
_entity_poly.pdbx_strand_id
1 'polypeptide(L)'
;VLQRRHLLATLTSVAGSTAVGRSSARAQAAAQTLAQSYAAFLDSVRTQALAQGIAPSIVSQALALTRTPNASVLKLDRHQPEFTLTWAQYRDRVLPESRFAKGRSVYAAQQSVMSPVSARFGCDDRAVMGIWGLESGFGAHDGTYSVIDALATLAYDGRRSTFFRNELMKALQILNDGDIAPAAMIGSYAGAMGQAQFMPSAYLRYAADGDGDGKRNIWTSEADVFASIANYLGKSGWQVNEPWGQEVILTKVLDKNETGRTRQRTLGEWMALGVRRADGTAFSRRDVKGAVVQPDGPGMQAFMVYHNFNVIRRYNPSDYYALGVGLLGTGIVSA
;
A
#
# COMPACT_ATOMS: atom_id res chain seq x y z
N VAL A 1 3.76 -59.92 -49.31
CA VAL A 1 2.49 -60.58 -49.67
C VAL A 1 1.41 -59.53 -49.43
N LEU A 2 0.96 -58.83 -50.47
CA LEU A 2 -0.40 -58.66 -51.05
C LEU A 2 -1.55 -58.45 -50.00
N GLN A 3 -2.45 -57.55 -50.12
CA GLN A 3 -3.17 -56.87 -51.20
C GLN A 3 -4.06 -55.75 -50.62
N ARG A 4 -4.09 -54.63 -51.29
CA ARG A 4 -5.18 -53.85 -51.84
C ARG A 4 -6.62 -54.09 -51.32
N ARG A 5 -7.30 -52.97 -50.89
CA ARG A 5 -8.57 -52.56 -51.55
C ARG A 5 -8.92 -51.12 -51.18
N HIS A 6 -9.19 -50.35 -52.21
CA HIS A 6 -9.90 -49.03 -52.20
C HIS A 6 -11.34 -49.18 -51.76
N LEU A 7 -11.94 -48.14 -51.13
CA LEU A 7 -13.16 -47.53 -51.62
C LEU A 7 -13.51 -46.22 -50.88
N LEU A 8 -13.60 -45.20 -51.69
CA LEU A 8 -14.60 -44.09 -51.72
C LEU A 8 -14.72 -43.14 -50.58
N ALA A 9 -14.34 -41.93 -50.95
CA ALA A 9 -14.70 -40.67 -50.38
C ALA A 9 -16.22 -40.44 -50.40
N THR A 10 -16.73 -39.87 -49.33
CA THR A 10 -17.85 -38.98 -49.39
C THR A 10 -17.57 -37.74 -48.60
N LEU A 11 -17.57 -36.63 -49.33
CA LEU A 11 -17.58 -35.25 -48.81
C LEU A 11 -18.74 -35.07 -47.84
N THR A 12 -18.44 -34.52 -46.66
CA THR A 12 -19.33 -33.67 -45.91
C THR A 12 -18.56 -32.50 -45.41
N SER A 13 -18.35 -31.55 -46.31
CA SER A 13 -18.05 -30.15 -45.98
C SER A 13 -19.37 -29.46 -45.59
N VAL A 14 -19.22 -28.42 -44.72
CA VAL A 14 -20.25 -27.45 -44.36
C VAL A 14 -21.00 -27.76 -43.05
N ALA A 15 -20.33 -27.49 -41.90
CA ALA A 15 -20.99 -27.05 -40.68
C ALA A 15 -20.04 -26.31 -39.70
N GLY A 16 -18.77 -26.04 -40.06
CA GLY A 16 -17.78 -25.41 -39.17
C GLY A 16 -17.78 -23.87 -39.19
N SER A 17 -18.21 -23.23 -40.26
CA SER A 17 -18.04 -21.79 -40.47
C SER A 17 -19.06 -20.89 -39.78
N THR A 18 -20.23 -21.39 -39.45
CA THR A 18 -21.33 -20.59 -38.84
C THR A 18 -21.25 -20.49 -37.33
N ALA A 19 -20.61 -21.44 -36.66
CA ALA A 19 -20.45 -21.42 -35.18
C ALA A 19 -19.36 -20.43 -34.73
N VAL A 20 -18.23 -20.36 -35.45
CA VAL A 20 -17.13 -19.42 -35.17
C VAL A 20 -17.57 -17.97 -35.43
N GLY A 21 -18.32 -17.71 -36.51
CA GLY A 21 -18.84 -16.38 -36.80
C GLY A 21 -19.86 -15.87 -35.77
N ARG A 22 -20.69 -16.76 -35.22
CA ARG A 22 -21.69 -16.38 -34.19
C ARG A 22 -21.06 -16.12 -32.84
N SER A 23 -20.00 -16.83 -32.46
CA SER A 23 -19.28 -16.60 -31.21
C SER A 23 -18.52 -15.28 -31.24
N SER A 24 -17.89 -14.93 -32.34
CA SER A 24 -17.18 -13.65 -32.52
C SER A 24 -18.15 -12.46 -32.53
N ALA A 25 -19.29 -12.56 -33.24
CA ALA A 25 -20.31 -11.50 -33.25
C ALA A 25 -20.93 -11.27 -31.86
N ARG A 26 -21.19 -12.34 -31.09
CA ARG A 26 -21.72 -12.26 -29.71
C ARG A 26 -20.69 -11.64 -28.75
N ALA A 27 -19.40 -11.98 -28.88
CA ALA A 27 -18.31 -11.39 -28.10
C ALA A 27 -18.14 -9.89 -28.44
N GLN A 28 -18.26 -9.53 -29.74
CA GLN A 28 -18.21 -8.14 -30.18
C GLN A 28 -19.40 -7.32 -29.66
N ALA A 29 -20.61 -7.84 -29.73
CA ALA A 29 -21.79 -7.18 -29.17
C ALA A 29 -21.69 -7.00 -27.64
N ALA A 30 -21.20 -8.00 -26.92
CA ALA A 30 -20.98 -7.90 -25.47
C ALA A 30 -19.92 -6.84 -25.12
N ALA A 31 -18.83 -6.77 -25.88
CA ALA A 31 -17.78 -5.75 -25.72
C ALA A 31 -18.31 -4.33 -26.00
N GLN A 32 -19.14 -4.16 -27.03
CA GLN A 32 -19.80 -2.88 -27.35
C GLN A 32 -20.76 -2.45 -26.23
N THR A 33 -21.58 -3.36 -25.70
CA THR A 33 -22.48 -3.08 -24.60
C THR A 33 -21.70 -2.67 -23.33
N LEU A 34 -20.60 -3.36 -23.02
CA LEU A 34 -19.72 -3.02 -21.91
C LEU A 34 -19.09 -1.62 -22.09
N ALA A 35 -18.60 -1.32 -23.28
CA ALA A 35 -18.01 -0.01 -23.57
C ALA A 35 -19.05 1.12 -23.46
N GLN A 36 -20.28 0.90 -23.93
CA GLN A 36 -21.38 1.88 -23.80
C GLN A 36 -21.79 2.11 -22.34
N SER A 37 -21.89 1.05 -21.54
CA SER A 37 -22.24 1.17 -20.12
C SER A 37 -21.10 1.82 -19.30
N TYR A 38 -19.84 1.58 -19.67
CA TYR A 38 -18.69 2.25 -19.04
C TYR A 38 -18.64 3.74 -19.43
N ALA A 39 -18.92 4.09 -20.67
CA ALA A 39 -19.02 5.48 -21.11
C ALA A 39 -20.10 6.24 -20.33
N ALA A 40 -21.30 5.65 -20.16
CA ALA A 40 -22.36 6.24 -19.35
C ALA A 40 -21.96 6.39 -17.87
N PHE A 41 -21.20 5.44 -17.33
CA PHE A 41 -20.61 5.58 -16.00
C PHE A 41 -19.63 6.77 -15.93
N LEU A 42 -18.71 6.92 -16.91
CA LEU A 42 -17.78 8.03 -16.97
C LEU A 42 -18.49 9.38 -17.13
N ASP A 43 -19.60 9.45 -17.86
CA ASP A 43 -20.43 10.65 -17.95
C ASP A 43 -21.05 11.01 -16.59
N SER A 44 -21.46 10.01 -15.80
CA SER A 44 -21.91 10.25 -14.43
C SER A 44 -20.80 10.74 -13.50
N VAL A 45 -19.56 10.26 -13.70
CA VAL A 45 -18.35 10.74 -13.00
C VAL A 45 -18.06 12.20 -13.40
N ARG A 46 -18.12 12.50 -14.70
CA ARG A 46 -17.96 13.87 -15.24
C ARG A 46 -18.94 14.83 -14.60
N THR A 47 -20.23 14.49 -14.64
CA THR A 47 -21.31 15.32 -14.06
C THR A 47 -21.06 15.60 -12.58
N GLN A 48 -20.68 14.59 -11.81
CA GLN A 48 -20.38 14.72 -10.40
C GLN A 48 -19.14 15.60 -10.15
N ALA A 49 -18.07 15.41 -10.92
CA ALA A 49 -16.83 16.18 -10.79
C ALA A 49 -17.07 17.67 -11.07
N LEU A 50 -17.78 17.99 -12.15
CA LEU A 50 -18.14 19.36 -12.49
C LEU A 50 -19.02 20.00 -11.40
N ALA A 51 -19.98 19.26 -10.83
CA ALA A 51 -20.81 19.72 -9.73
C ALA A 51 -20.01 19.98 -8.43
N GLN A 52 -18.85 19.33 -8.28
CA GLN A 52 -17.91 19.57 -7.18
C GLN A 52 -16.91 20.69 -7.46
N GLY A 53 -17.03 21.40 -8.59
CA GLY A 53 -16.18 22.54 -8.95
C GLY A 53 -14.83 22.16 -9.59
N ILE A 54 -14.65 20.91 -10.00
CA ILE A 54 -13.43 20.50 -10.71
C ILE A 54 -13.47 21.06 -12.13
N ALA A 55 -12.37 21.69 -12.56
CA ALA A 55 -12.28 22.37 -13.85
C ALA A 55 -12.59 21.41 -15.02
N PRO A 56 -13.41 21.83 -16.02
CA PRO A 56 -13.78 20.98 -17.16
C PRO A 56 -12.59 20.44 -17.94
N SER A 57 -11.50 21.21 -18.05
CA SER A 57 -10.27 20.80 -18.71
C SER A 57 -9.58 19.65 -17.97
N ILE A 58 -9.53 19.69 -16.64
CA ILE A 58 -8.96 18.62 -15.80
C ILE A 58 -9.80 17.34 -15.93
N VAL A 59 -11.13 17.46 -15.76
CA VAL A 59 -12.04 16.32 -15.91
C VAL A 59 -11.87 15.66 -17.29
N SER A 60 -11.78 16.47 -18.35
CA SER A 60 -11.62 15.95 -19.71
C SER A 60 -10.29 15.23 -19.90
N GLN A 61 -9.18 15.82 -19.45
CA GLN A 61 -7.85 15.22 -19.55
C GLN A 61 -7.75 13.92 -18.72
N ALA A 62 -8.26 13.94 -17.50
CA ALA A 62 -8.21 12.78 -16.62
C ALA A 62 -9.05 11.60 -17.16
N LEU A 63 -10.30 11.85 -17.57
CA LEU A 63 -11.19 10.79 -18.08
C LEU A 63 -10.78 10.30 -19.47
N ALA A 64 -9.96 11.02 -20.21
CA ALA A 64 -9.37 10.53 -21.47
C ALA A 64 -8.35 9.39 -21.24
N LEU A 65 -7.83 9.23 -20.03
CA LEU A 65 -6.89 8.16 -19.65
C LEU A 65 -7.57 6.80 -19.44
N THR A 66 -8.90 6.75 -19.37
CA THR A 66 -9.67 5.53 -19.17
C THR A 66 -10.83 5.44 -20.18
N ARG A 67 -10.87 4.39 -20.99
CA ARG A 67 -11.88 4.22 -22.06
C ARG A 67 -12.72 2.97 -21.90
N THR A 68 -12.16 1.95 -21.29
CA THR A 68 -12.79 0.65 -20.99
C THR A 68 -12.27 0.17 -19.64
N PRO A 69 -13.03 -0.65 -18.89
CA PRO A 69 -12.52 -1.22 -17.65
C PRO A 69 -11.22 -1.98 -17.88
N ASN A 70 -10.22 -1.71 -17.06
CA ASN A 70 -8.88 -2.31 -17.17
C ASN A 70 -8.89 -3.75 -16.66
N ALA A 71 -8.75 -4.71 -17.58
CA ALA A 71 -8.80 -6.13 -17.25
C ALA A 71 -7.67 -6.56 -16.29
N SER A 72 -6.49 -5.92 -16.36
CA SER A 72 -5.38 -6.21 -15.46
C SER A 72 -5.70 -5.78 -14.02
N VAL A 73 -6.28 -4.60 -13.85
CA VAL A 73 -6.75 -4.08 -12.55
C VAL A 73 -7.78 -5.04 -11.95
N LEU A 74 -8.80 -5.45 -12.72
CA LEU A 74 -9.83 -6.39 -12.26
C LEU A 74 -9.25 -7.75 -11.89
N LYS A 75 -8.30 -8.26 -12.67
CA LYS A 75 -7.61 -9.52 -12.38
C LYS A 75 -6.87 -9.44 -11.04
N LEU A 76 -6.11 -8.38 -10.79
CA LEU A 76 -5.35 -8.20 -9.55
C LEU A 76 -6.27 -8.00 -8.34
N ASP A 77 -7.36 -7.24 -8.48
CA ASP A 77 -8.33 -7.04 -7.39
C ASP A 77 -9.05 -8.34 -6.97
N ARG A 78 -9.27 -9.27 -7.91
CA ARG A 78 -9.91 -10.57 -7.64
C ARG A 78 -8.93 -11.62 -7.12
N HIS A 79 -7.64 -11.46 -7.34
CA HIS A 79 -6.58 -12.40 -6.95
C HIS A 79 -5.68 -11.81 -5.88
N GLN A 80 -6.24 -11.14 -4.87
CA GLN A 80 -5.48 -10.78 -3.68
C GLN A 80 -5.09 -12.10 -2.98
N PRO A 81 -3.80 -12.44 -2.89
CA PRO A 81 -3.40 -13.60 -2.11
C PRO A 81 -3.82 -13.33 -0.66
N GLU A 82 -4.69 -14.18 -0.13
CA GLU A 82 -4.96 -14.21 1.30
C GLU A 82 -3.62 -14.34 2.02
N PHE A 83 -3.38 -13.50 3.01
CA PHE A 83 -2.13 -13.50 3.79
C PHE A 83 -2.08 -14.77 4.64
N THR A 84 -1.58 -15.85 4.05
CA THR A 84 -1.36 -17.15 4.73
C THR A 84 0.08 -17.28 5.25
N LEU A 85 0.90 -16.24 5.09
CA LEU A 85 2.29 -16.28 5.52
C LEU A 85 2.39 -16.22 7.06
N THR A 86 3.30 -17.00 7.62
CA THR A 86 3.77 -16.77 8.99
C THR A 86 4.57 -15.48 9.06
N TRP A 87 4.76 -14.95 10.27
CA TRP A 87 5.63 -13.78 10.47
C TRP A 87 7.05 -14.03 9.94
N ALA A 88 7.62 -15.19 10.22
CA ALA A 88 8.94 -15.54 9.72
C ALA A 88 9.03 -15.47 8.19
N GLN A 89 8.07 -16.05 7.48
CA GLN A 89 8.01 -15.99 6.02
C GLN A 89 7.81 -14.57 5.49
N TYR A 90 6.93 -13.79 6.13
CA TYR A 90 6.70 -12.41 5.78
C TYR A 90 7.98 -11.58 5.98
N ARG A 91 8.60 -11.68 7.17
CA ARG A 91 9.84 -10.99 7.51
C ARG A 91 10.94 -11.27 6.49
N ASP A 92 11.22 -12.53 6.21
CA ASP A 92 12.29 -12.95 5.29
C ASP A 92 12.05 -12.42 3.86
N ARG A 93 10.78 -12.30 3.45
CA ARG A 93 10.40 -11.74 2.16
C ARG A 93 10.54 -10.22 2.10
N VAL A 94 10.12 -9.49 3.16
CA VAL A 94 10.05 -8.03 3.13
C VAL A 94 11.28 -7.34 3.73
N LEU A 95 12.10 -8.06 4.50
CA LEU A 95 13.31 -7.55 5.16
C LEU A 95 14.58 -8.33 4.76
N PRO A 96 14.86 -8.57 3.46
CA PRO A 96 16.13 -9.16 3.05
C PRO A 96 17.27 -8.16 3.32
N GLU A 97 18.49 -8.65 3.57
CA GLU A 97 19.65 -7.81 3.84
C GLU A 97 19.93 -6.76 2.74
N SER A 98 19.63 -7.11 1.50
CA SER A 98 19.74 -6.17 0.37
C SER A 98 18.86 -4.92 0.54
N ARG A 99 17.70 -5.03 1.20
CA ARG A 99 16.83 -3.89 1.50
C ARG A 99 17.41 -3.03 2.61
N PHE A 100 17.99 -3.62 3.64
CA PHE A 100 18.71 -2.86 4.68
C PHE A 100 19.92 -2.13 4.10
N ALA A 101 20.74 -2.81 3.31
CA ALA A 101 21.92 -2.21 2.67
C ALA A 101 21.53 -1.02 1.77
N LYS A 102 20.50 -1.19 0.91
CA LYS A 102 19.96 -0.10 0.10
C LYS A 102 19.44 1.03 0.97
N GLY A 103 18.69 0.71 2.03
CA GLY A 103 18.13 1.71 2.94
C GLY A 103 19.20 2.55 3.64
N ARG A 104 20.26 1.93 4.14
CA ARG A 104 21.40 2.64 4.75
C ARG A 104 22.08 3.60 3.75
N SER A 105 22.32 3.13 2.53
CA SER A 105 22.92 3.97 1.48
C SER A 105 22.04 5.17 1.13
N VAL A 106 20.74 4.96 0.97
CA VAL A 106 19.79 6.02 0.63
C VAL A 106 19.61 6.98 1.81
N TYR A 107 19.52 6.48 3.04
CA TYR A 107 19.40 7.32 4.24
C TYR A 107 20.61 8.25 4.39
N ALA A 108 21.83 7.73 4.20
CA ALA A 108 23.04 8.54 4.22
C ALA A 108 23.02 9.67 3.17
N ALA A 109 22.51 9.38 1.97
CA ALA A 109 22.38 10.38 0.90
C ALA A 109 21.28 11.42 1.16
N GLN A 110 20.23 11.06 1.91
CA GLN A 110 19.04 11.89 2.13
C GLN A 110 18.99 12.59 3.51
N GLN A 111 20.03 12.48 4.34
CA GLN A 111 20.02 13.07 5.68
C GLN A 111 19.76 14.57 5.69
N SER A 112 20.31 15.32 4.73
CA SER A 112 20.09 16.76 4.63
C SER A 112 18.64 17.15 4.32
N VAL A 113 17.89 16.26 3.65
CA VAL A 113 16.46 16.42 3.35
C VAL A 113 15.62 15.93 4.53
N MET A 114 16.00 14.79 5.14
CA MET A 114 15.26 14.16 6.23
C MET A 114 15.29 14.98 7.52
N SER A 115 16.45 15.50 7.93
CA SER A 115 16.60 16.17 9.22
C SER A 115 15.67 17.38 9.42
N PRO A 116 15.50 18.30 8.45
CA PRO A 116 14.52 19.38 8.57
C PRO A 116 13.06 18.87 8.67
N VAL A 117 12.72 17.81 7.94
CA VAL A 117 11.39 17.19 7.98
C VAL A 117 11.11 16.59 9.36
N SER A 118 12.03 15.81 9.89
CA SER A 118 11.90 15.19 11.22
C SER A 118 11.75 16.23 12.31
N ALA A 119 12.53 17.31 12.26
CA ALA A 119 12.42 18.42 13.18
C ALA A 119 11.05 19.14 13.09
N ARG A 120 10.58 19.39 11.86
CA ARG A 120 9.30 20.10 11.60
C ARG A 120 8.10 19.31 12.07
N PHE A 121 8.08 17.99 11.83
CA PHE A 121 6.90 17.14 12.12
C PHE A 121 7.04 16.34 13.42
N GLY A 122 8.17 16.42 14.11
CA GLY A 122 8.44 15.67 15.35
C GLY A 122 8.35 14.16 15.15
N CYS A 123 8.75 13.66 13.98
CA CYS A 123 8.70 12.25 13.65
C CYS A 123 10.12 11.65 13.56
N ASP A 124 10.27 10.41 14.00
CA ASP A 124 11.55 9.69 13.95
C ASP A 124 11.85 9.23 12.52
N ASP A 125 13.07 9.51 12.04
CA ASP A 125 13.58 9.07 10.72
C ASP A 125 13.38 7.58 10.50
N ARG A 126 13.52 6.76 11.56
CA ARG A 126 13.30 5.30 11.51
C ARG A 126 11.92 4.96 11.00
N ALA A 127 10.89 5.64 11.48
CA ALA A 127 9.52 5.36 11.04
C ALA A 127 9.31 5.78 9.58
N VAL A 128 9.82 6.95 9.18
CA VAL A 128 9.72 7.45 7.81
C VAL A 128 10.45 6.53 6.84
N MET A 129 11.70 6.17 7.14
CA MET A 129 12.52 5.27 6.33
C MET A 129 11.91 3.86 6.23
N GLY A 130 11.37 3.35 7.34
CA GLY A 130 10.70 2.04 7.36
C GLY A 130 9.48 2.00 6.47
N ILE A 131 8.62 3.01 6.53
CA ILE A 131 7.42 3.13 5.68
C ILE A 131 7.85 3.29 4.21
N TRP A 132 8.69 4.26 3.88
CA TRP A 132 9.16 4.48 2.51
C TRP A 132 9.81 3.23 1.89
N GLY A 133 10.60 2.51 2.71
CA GLY A 133 11.22 1.26 2.29
C GLY A 133 10.23 0.13 2.01
N LEU A 134 9.16 0.00 2.80
CA LEU A 134 8.15 -1.05 2.57
C LEU A 134 7.16 -0.68 1.47
N GLU A 135 6.76 0.59 1.37
CA GLU A 135 5.75 1.02 0.39
C GLU A 135 6.30 1.05 -1.04
N SER A 136 7.46 1.63 -1.26
CA SER A 136 7.99 1.83 -2.61
C SER A 136 9.41 1.30 -2.85
N GLY A 137 10.01 0.61 -1.86
CA GLY A 137 11.42 0.19 -1.96
C GLY A 137 12.37 1.38 -2.10
N PHE A 138 12.11 2.44 -1.34
CA PHE A 138 12.85 3.72 -1.39
C PHE A 138 12.71 4.40 -2.76
N GLY A 139 11.49 4.58 -3.22
CA GLY A 139 11.15 5.24 -4.47
C GLY A 139 11.42 4.43 -5.75
N ALA A 140 11.82 3.15 -5.63
CA ALA A 140 12.08 2.32 -6.81
C ALA A 140 10.82 1.73 -7.46
N HIS A 141 9.70 1.71 -6.73
CA HIS A 141 8.46 1.04 -7.14
C HIS A 141 7.25 1.82 -6.61
N ASP A 142 6.86 2.88 -7.28
CA ASP A 142 5.72 3.73 -6.94
C ASP A 142 4.41 3.33 -7.69
N GLY A 143 4.49 2.26 -8.47
CA GLY A 143 3.39 1.73 -9.28
C GLY A 143 3.54 2.06 -10.75
N THR A 144 2.70 1.40 -11.57
CA THR A 144 2.74 1.54 -13.06
C THR A 144 1.35 1.79 -13.67
N TYR A 145 0.32 1.88 -12.84
CA TYR A 145 -1.05 2.09 -13.30
C TYR A 145 -1.40 3.59 -13.26
N SER A 146 -2.14 4.06 -14.26
CA SER A 146 -2.85 5.32 -14.11
C SER A 146 -3.84 5.19 -12.94
N VAL A 147 -3.72 6.05 -11.94
CA VAL A 147 -4.61 6.04 -10.77
C VAL A 147 -6.06 6.32 -11.18
N ILE A 148 -6.26 7.20 -12.16
CA ILE A 148 -7.59 7.50 -12.69
C ILE A 148 -8.21 6.26 -13.34
N ASP A 149 -7.46 5.54 -14.19
CA ASP A 149 -7.95 4.34 -14.86
C ASP A 149 -8.23 3.21 -13.84
N ALA A 150 -7.33 3.00 -12.89
CA ALA A 150 -7.50 2.00 -11.83
C ALA A 150 -8.75 2.27 -10.97
N LEU A 151 -8.89 3.49 -10.48
CA LEU A 151 -10.03 3.87 -9.63
C LEU A 151 -11.36 3.88 -10.38
N ALA A 152 -11.39 4.34 -11.64
CA ALA A 152 -12.58 4.31 -12.48
C ALA A 152 -13.02 2.87 -12.76
N THR A 153 -12.07 1.99 -13.07
CA THR A 153 -12.31 0.56 -13.28
C THR A 153 -12.91 -0.10 -12.03
N LEU A 154 -12.31 0.12 -10.87
CA LEU A 154 -12.77 -0.48 -9.61
C LEU A 154 -14.10 0.10 -9.13
N ALA A 155 -14.34 1.40 -9.38
CA ALA A 155 -15.61 2.04 -9.09
C ALA A 155 -16.74 1.47 -9.96
N TYR A 156 -16.44 1.14 -11.23
CA TYR A 156 -17.39 0.55 -12.16
C TYR A 156 -17.67 -0.93 -11.86
N ASP A 157 -16.69 -1.72 -11.42
CA ASP A 157 -16.84 -3.19 -11.19
C ASP A 157 -17.89 -3.56 -10.12
N GLY A 158 -18.32 -2.62 -9.31
CA GLY A 158 -19.40 -2.80 -8.32
C GLY A 158 -18.93 -3.29 -6.94
N ARG A 159 -17.83 -4.03 -6.84
CA ARG A 159 -17.22 -4.39 -5.56
C ARG A 159 -16.62 -3.13 -4.92
N ARG A 160 -17.07 -2.74 -3.74
CA ARG A 160 -16.61 -1.52 -3.07
C ARG A 160 -16.75 -0.25 -3.96
N SER A 161 -17.72 -0.23 -4.88
CA SER A 161 -17.89 0.84 -5.88
C SER A 161 -17.98 2.23 -5.26
N THR A 162 -18.72 2.40 -4.16
CA THR A 162 -18.83 3.68 -3.45
C THR A 162 -17.47 4.15 -2.93
N PHE A 163 -16.67 3.26 -2.35
CA PHE A 163 -15.34 3.59 -1.87
C PHE A 163 -14.45 4.08 -3.01
N PHE A 164 -14.31 3.30 -4.08
CA PHE A 164 -13.46 3.65 -5.21
C PHE A 164 -13.96 4.88 -5.98
N ARG A 165 -15.28 5.08 -6.07
CA ARG A 165 -15.84 6.30 -6.65
C ARG A 165 -15.47 7.54 -5.83
N ASN A 166 -15.52 7.46 -4.52
CA ASN A 166 -15.10 8.56 -3.64
C ASN A 166 -13.59 8.84 -3.76
N GLU A 167 -12.77 7.79 -3.88
CA GLU A 167 -11.34 7.97 -4.12
C GLU A 167 -11.06 8.58 -5.50
N LEU A 168 -11.81 8.20 -6.55
CA LEU A 168 -11.71 8.80 -7.88
C LEU A 168 -12.04 10.30 -7.86
N MET A 169 -13.10 10.71 -7.14
CA MET A 169 -13.43 12.15 -6.99
C MET A 169 -12.28 12.91 -6.32
N LYS A 170 -11.65 12.34 -5.29
CA LYS A 170 -10.51 12.94 -4.62
C LYS A 170 -9.26 12.98 -5.49
N ALA A 171 -9.03 11.96 -6.32
CA ALA A 171 -7.95 11.99 -7.32
C ALA A 171 -8.15 13.12 -8.32
N LEU A 172 -9.38 13.33 -8.79
CA LEU A 172 -9.71 14.47 -9.66
C LEU A 172 -9.51 15.82 -8.96
N GLN A 173 -9.79 15.92 -7.65
CA GLN A 173 -9.51 17.11 -6.85
C GLN A 173 -8.00 17.39 -6.78
N ILE A 174 -7.17 16.38 -6.52
CA ILE A 174 -5.70 16.52 -6.48
C ILE A 174 -5.17 17.05 -7.82
N LEU A 175 -5.70 16.55 -8.94
CA LEU A 175 -5.34 17.07 -10.27
C LEU A 175 -5.78 18.52 -10.45
N ASN A 176 -6.94 18.90 -9.91
CA ASN A 176 -7.47 20.26 -9.96
C ASN A 176 -6.67 21.23 -9.10
N ASP A 177 -6.12 20.76 -7.98
CA ASP A 177 -5.22 21.53 -7.11
C ASP A 177 -3.85 21.81 -7.78
N GLY A 178 -3.48 21.04 -8.83
CA GLY A 178 -2.29 21.27 -9.63
C GLY A 178 -1.01 20.61 -9.09
N ASP A 179 -1.12 19.76 -8.09
CA ASP A 179 0.03 19.07 -7.48
C ASP A 179 0.73 18.09 -8.45
N ILE A 180 -0.03 17.54 -9.40
CA ILE A 180 0.49 16.58 -10.40
C ILE A 180 -0.34 16.66 -11.69
N ALA A 181 0.29 16.41 -12.85
CA ALA A 181 -0.41 16.32 -14.11
C ALA A 181 -1.17 14.98 -14.24
N PRO A 182 -2.32 14.92 -14.95
CA PRO A 182 -3.12 13.71 -15.09
C PRO A 182 -2.32 12.48 -15.55
N ALA A 183 -1.46 12.64 -16.55
CA ALA A 183 -0.64 11.54 -17.09
C ALA A 183 0.48 11.08 -16.14
N ALA A 184 0.90 11.92 -15.19
CA ALA A 184 1.93 11.62 -14.22
C ALA A 184 1.37 11.04 -12.90
N MET A 185 0.05 11.04 -12.72
CA MET A 185 -0.60 10.45 -11.54
C MET A 185 -0.62 8.93 -11.66
N ILE A 186 0.53 8.31 -11.38
CA ILE A 186 0.72 6.85 -11.39
C ILE A 186 0.70 6.28 -9.98
N GLY A 187 0.42 4.99 -9.89
CA GLY A 187 0.34 4.28 -8.60
C GLY A 187 0.06 2.79 -8.75
N SER A 188 -0.47 2.18 -7.71
CA SER A 188 -0.84 0.77 -7.68
C SER A 188 -2.15 0.52 -8.46
N TYR A 189 -2.40 -0.74 -8.77
CA TYR A 189 -3.67 -1.18 -9.38
C TYR A 189 -4.91 -0.85 -8.51
N ALA A 190 -4.74 -0.62 -7.22
CA ALA A 190 -5.81 -0.27 -6.29
C ALA A 190 -5.91 1.25 -6.01
N GLY A 191 -5.12 2.07 -6.70
CA GLY A 191 -5.18 3.53 -6.61
C GLY A 191 -4.34 4.16 -5.50
N ALA A 192 -3.43 3.41 -4.86
CA ALA A 192 -2.41 3.98 -3.98
C ALA A 192 -1.34 4.70 -4.81
N MET A 193 -0.94 5.91 -4.41
CA MET A 193 -0.23 6.88 -5.24
C MET A 193 1.20 7.14 -4.77
N GLY A 194 2.10 7.26 -5.73
CA GLY A 194 3.48 7.73 -5.55
C GLY A 194 4.28 6.91 -4.55
N GLN A 195 5.40 7.45 -4.10
CA GLN A 195 6.35 6.73 -3.23
C GLN A 195 5.79 6.47 -1.81
N ALA A 196 4.86 7.30 -1.34
CA ALA A 196 4.20 7.14 -0.04
C ALA A 196 3.01 6.15 -0.09
N GLN A 197 2.60 5.70 -1.28
CA GLN A 197 1.44 4.80 -1.50
C GLN A 197 0.16 5.28 -0.81
N PHE A 198 -0.09 6.60 -0.84
CA PHE A 198 -1.31 7.19 -0.30
C PHE A 198 -2.51 6.94 -1.21
N MET A 199 -3.61 6.53 -0.62
CA MET A 199 -4.92 6.69 -1.28
C MET A 199 -5.23 8.18 -1.47
N PRO A 200 -6.00 8.58 -2.51
CA PRO A 200 -6.35 10.00 -2.72
C PRO A 200 -6.90 10.71 -1.48
N SER A 201 -7.72 10.03 -0.69
CA SER A 201 -8.23 10.56 0.58
C SER A 201 -7.14 10.81 1.62
N ALA A 202 -6.15 9.93 1.69
CA ALA A 202 -5.00 10.10 2.58
C ALA A 202 -4.12 11.26 2.10
N TYR A 203 -3.91 11.37 0.78
CA TYR A 203 -3.16 12.45 0.17
C TYR A 203 -3.77 13.83 0.54
N LEU A 204 -5.04 14.05 0.26
CA LEU A 204 -5.70 15.33 0.57
C LEU A 204 -5.63 15.71 2.05
N ARG A 205 -5.56 14.71 2.93
CA ARG A 205 -5.51 14.92 4.37
C ARG A 205 -4.11 15.09 4.92
N TYR A 206 -3.13 14.42 4.34
CA TYR A 206 -1.81 14.25 4.96
C TYR A 206 -0.63 14.67 4.10
N ALA A 207 -0.78 14.76 2.76
CA ALA A 207 0.32 15.20 1.93
C ALA A 207 0.78 16.60 2.34
N ALA A 208 2.09 16.80 2.36
CA ALA A 208 2.73 18.02 2.80
C ALA A 208 3.84 18.42 1.82
N ASP A 209 3.96 19.71 1.59
CA ASP A 209 5.05 20.34 0.88
C ASP A 209 6.27 20.37 1.82
N GLY A 210 7.29 19.63 1.46
CA GLY A 210 8.51 19.44 2.24
C GLY A 210 9.63 20.37 1.84
N ASP A 211 9.70 20.76 0.55
CA ASP A 211 10.74 21.62 -0.01
C ASP A 211 10.31 23.10 -0.17
N GLY A 212 9.02 23.39 -0.01
CA GLY A 212 8.49 24.75 -0.02
C GLY A 212 8.19 25.30 -1.41
N ASP A 213 8.06 24.43 -2.43
CA ASP A 213 7.76 24.82 -3.81
C ASP A 213 6.27 25.11 -4.06
N GLY A 214 5.42 24.92 -3.05
CA GLY A 214 3.97 25.12 -3.09
C GLY A 214 3.20 23.92 -3.61
N LYS A 215 3.82 22.79 -3.87
CA LYS A 215 3.21 21.53 -4.30
C LYS A 215 3.39 20.44 -3.25
N ARG A 216 2.69 19.33 -3.43
CA ARG A 216 2.78 18.16 -2.55
C ARG A 216 3.13 16.92 -3.40
N ASN A 217 4.30 16.95 -4.02
CA ASN A 217 4.71 15.98 -5.03
C ASN A 217 5.29 14.70 -4.41
N ILE A 218 4.44 13.78 -4.00
CA ILE A 218 4.85 12.47 -3.45
C ILE A 218 5.37 11.48 -4.50
N TRP A 219 5.48 11.85 -5.76
CA TRP A 219 5.98 10.99 -6.84
C TRP A 219 7.47 11.18 -7.09
N THR A 220 7.97 12.42 -7.08
CA THR A 220 9.34 12.73 -7.49
C THR A 220 10.12 13.64 -6.53
N SER A 221 9.48 14.22 -5.48
CA SER A 221 10.14 14.98 -4.43
C SER A 221 10.27 14.13 -3.17
N GLU A 222 11.49 13.69 -2.83
CA GLU A 222 11.76 12.97 -1.57
C GLU A 222 11.42 13.83 -0.35
N ALA A 223 11.60 15.15 -0.43
CA ALA A 223 11.23 16.07 0.65
C ALA A 223 9.72 16.00 0.95
N ASP A 224 8.89 16.00 -0.10
CA ASP A 224 7.44 15.89 0.05
C ASP A 224 7.00 14.51 0.50
N VAL A 225 7.68 13.46 0.02
CA VAL A 225 7.44 12.09 0.47
C VAL A 225 7.68 11.96 1.97
N PHE A 226 8.83 12.43 2.45
CA PHE A 226 9.19 12.37 3.87
C PHE A 226 8.26 13.24 4.71
N ALA A 227 8.00 14.47 4.27
CA ALA A 227 7.07 15.38 4.93
C ALA A 227 5.66 14.80 5.01
N SER A 228 5.18 14.17 3.95
CA SER A 228 3.85 13.55 3.89
C SER A 228 3.74 12.35 4.83
N ILE A 229 4.73 11.46 4.85
CA ILE A 229 4.77 10.31 5.76
C ILE A 229 4.84 10.80 7.22
N ALA A 230 5.74 11.75 7.52
CA ALA A 230 5.89 12.31 8.86
C ALA A 230 4.62 13.03 9.35
N ASN A 231 3.98 13.83 8.47
CA ASN A 231 2.70 14.50 8.77
C ASN A 231 1.57 13.49 9.02
N TYR A 232 1.53 12.39 8.24
CA TYR A 232 0.58 11.29 8.48
C TYR A 232 0.75 10.73 9.89
N LEU A 233 1.98 10.40 10.27
CA LEU A 233 2.28 9.83 11.59
C LEU A 233 1.98 10.83 12.70
N GLY A 234 2.40 12.10 12.55
CA GLY A 234 2.13 13.15 13.52
C GLY A 234 0.63 13.35 13.76
N LYS A 235 -0.16 13.52 12.68
CA LYS A 235 -1.64 13.63 12.76
C LYS A 235 -2.32 12.35 13.24
N SER A 236 -1.62 11.21 13.15
CA SER A 236 -2.08 9.94 13.69
C SER A 236 -1.69 9.73 15.15
N GLY A 237 -1.06 10.71 15.81
CA GLY A 237 -0.74 10.69 17.23
C GLY A 237 0.65 10.14 17.55
N TRP A 238 1.63 10.30 16.64
CA TRP A 238 3.02 9.97 16.89
C TRP A 238 3.53 10.71 18.13
N GLN A 239 4.13 9.98 19.06
CA GLN A 239 4.76 10.55 20.25
C GLN A 239 6.26 10.66 20.04
N VAL A 240 6.75 11.90 20.12
CA VAL A 240 8.17 12.23 19.98
C VAL A 240 8.97 11.53 21.09
N ASN A 241 10.12 10.99 20.76
CA ASN A 241 11.02 10.28 21.69
C ASN A 241 10.46 8.97 22.29
N GLU A 242 9.29 8.49 21.82
CA GLU A 242 8.79 7.18 22.18
C GLU A 242 9.13 6.17 21.07
N PRO A 243 9.79 5.03 21.39
CA PRO A 243 10.08 4.02 20.38
C PRO A 243 8.78 3.33 19.91
N TRP A 244 8.82 2.73 18.71
CA TRP A 244 7.74 1.87 18.24
C TRP A 244 7.70 0.55 19.02
N GLY A 245 8.85 -0.01 19.36
CA GLY A 245 9.04 -1.29 20.00
C GLY A 245 10.47 -1.79 19.91
N GLN A 246 10.67 -3.03 20.34
CA GLN A 246 11.94 -3.75 20.28
C GLN A 246 11.68 -5.25 20.37
N GLU A 247 12.60 -6.06 19.87
CA GLU A 247 12.59 -7.50 20.09
C GLU A 247 12.86 -7.81 21.56
N VAL A 248 12.21 -8.86 22.07
CA VAL A 248 12.35 -9.33 23.45
C VAL A 248 12.49 -10.85 23.50
N ILE A 249 13.14 -11.35 24.53
CA ILE A 249 13.16 -12.77 24.87
C ILE A 249 12.20 -13.06 26.02
N LEU A 250 11.61 -14.23 25.96
CA LEU A 250 10.71 -14.75 27.00
C LEU A 250 11.40 -15.90 27.71
N THR A 251 11.69 -15.75 29.02
CA THR A 251 12.33 -16.83 29.81
C THR A 251 11.37 -17.98 30.14
N LYS A 252 10.08 -17.79 29.86
CA LYS A 252 9.02 -18.79 29.92
C LYS A 252 7.98 -18.51 28.84
N VAL A 253 7.30 -19.53 28.35
CA VAL A 253 6.22 -19.38 27.40
C VAL A 253 5.07 -18.62 28.04
N LEU A 254 4.62 -17.55 27.38
CA LEU A 254 3.42 -16.80 27.74
C LEU A 254 2.25 -17.27 26.87
N ASP A 255 1.09 -17.45 27.52
CA ASP A 255 -0.13 -17.84 26.82
C ASP A 255 -0.61 -16.75 25.86
N LYS A 256 -1.32 -17.15 24.82
CA LYS A 256 -1.91 -16.24 23.83
C LYS A 256 -2.83 -15.18 24.49
N ASN A 257 -3.51 -15.56 25.58
CA ASN A 257 -4.41 -14.64 26.29
C ASN A 257 -3.68 -13.60 27.15
N GLU A 258 -2.40 -13.83 27.45
CA GLU A 258 -1.57 -12.91 28.23
C GLU A 258 -0.88 -11.86 27.35
N THR A 259 -0.80 -12.10 26.03
CA THR A 259 -0.08 -11.28 25.06
C THR A 259 -1.03 -10.63 24.05
N GLY A 260 -0.47 -9.80 23.16
CA GLY A 260 -1.22 -9.05 22.16
C GLY A 260 -1.24 -7.54 22.43
N ARG A 261 -1.26 -6.75 21.36
CA ARG A 261 -1.08 -5.28 21.40
C ARG A 261 -2.03 -4.49 22.29
N THR A 262 -3.15 -5.08 22.68
CA THR A 262 -4.14 -4.46 23.60
C THR A 262 -3.90 -4.83 25.05
N ARG A 263 -3.01 -5.77 25.33
CA ARG A 263 -2.67 -6.22 26.69
C ARG A 263 -1.54 -5.37 27.26
N GLN A 264 -1.86 -4.14 27.62
CA GLN A 264 -0.92 -3.18 28.17
C GLN A 264 -0.58 -3.52 29.65
N ARG A 265 0.72 -3.64 29.94
CA ARG A 265 1.27 -3.77 31.30
C ARG A 265 2.51 -2.90 31.41
N THR A 266 2.92 -2.56 32.62
CA THR A 266 4.21 -1.92 32.85
C THR A 266 5.37 -2.88 32.50
N LEU A 267 6.52 -2.33 32.14
CA LEU A 267 7.71 -3.16 31.90
C LEU A 267 8.13 -3.93 33.17
N GLY A 268 7.85 -3.39 34.37
CA GLY A 268 8.04 -4.10 35.63
C GLY A 268 7.20 -5.36 35.73
N GLU A 269 5.91 -5.28 35.38
CA GLU A 269 4.99 -6.44 35.34
C GLU A 269 5.41 -7.44 34.27
N TRP A 270 5.82 -6.98 33.09
CA TRP A 270 6.35 -7.85 32.04
C TRP A 270 7.63 -8.58 32.47
N MET A 271 8.54 -7.89 33.18
CA MET A 271 9.75 -8.53 33.73
C MET A 271 9.42 -9.60 34.76
N ALA A 272 8.38 -9.42 35.59
CA ALA A 272 7.90 -10.44 36.56
C ALA A 272 7.33 -11.67 35.82
N LEU A 273 6.76 -11.48 34.62
CA LEU A 273 6.32 -12.53 33.71
C LEU A 273 7.45 -13.18 32.90
N GLY A 274 8.71 -12.77 33.10
CA GLY A 274 9.86 -13.36 32.44
C GLY A 274 10.25 -12.70 31.12
N VAL A 275 9.74 -11.53 30.79
CA VAL A 275 10.16 -10.77 29.61
C VAL A 275 11.46 -10.04 29.88
N ARG A 276 12.40 -10.12 28.93
CA ARG A 276 13.70 -9.44 28.97
C ARG A 276 13.99 -8.79 27.62
N ARG A 277 14.89 -7.84 27.59
CA ARG A 277 15.45 -7.31 26.34
C ARG A 277 16.10 -8.43 25.54
N ALA A 278 16.29 -8.21 24.23
CA ALA A 278 16.90 -9.22 23.35
C ALA A 278 18.31 -9.67 23.79
N ASP A 279 19.05 -8.77 24.44
CA ASP A 279 20.37 -9.05 25.03
C ASP A 279 20.31 -9.78 26.41
N GLY A 280 19.14 -10.15 26.87
CA GLY A 280 18.88 -10.82 28.15
C GLY A 280 18.81 -9.87 29.35
N THR A 281 19.09 -8.61 29.19
CA THR A 281 19.09 -7.62 30.29
C THR A 281 17.68 -7.21 30.69
N ALA A 282 17.55 -6.63 31.87
CA ALA A 282 16.29 -6.06 32.36
C ALA A 282 16.01 -4.69 31.69
N PHE A 283 14.72 -4.33 31.62
CA PHE A 283 14.35 -2.96 31.24
C PHE A 283 14.72 -1.99 32.37
N SER A 284 15.30 -0.83 32.01
CA SER A 284 15.68 0.21 32.97
C SER A 284 14.45 0.97 33.53
N ARG A 285 13.46 1.25 32.68
CA ARG A 285 12.23 1.97 33.03
C ARG A 285 11.11 0.96 33.34
N ARG A 286 10.82 0.78 34.64
CA ARG A 286 9.81 -0.21 35.08
C ARG A 286 8.37 0.29 34.97
N ASP A 287 8.20 1.60 34.95
CA ASP A 287 6.93 2.33 34.93
C ASP A 287 6.30 2.46 33.54
N VAL A 288 7.10 2.37 32.48
CA VAL A 288 6.64 2.49 31.09
C VAL A 288 5.70 1.33 30.76
N LYS A 289 4.59 1.63 30.10
CA LYS A 289 3.62 0.65 29.62
C LYS A 289 3.93 0.22 28.20
N GLY A 290 3.81 -1.07 27.94
CA GLY A 290 3.92 -1.68 26.63
C GLY A 290 3.12 -2.97 26.57
N ALA A 291 3.07 -3.57 25.40
CA ALA A 291 2.42 -4.86 25.18
C ALA A 291 3.39 -5.83 24.50
N VAL A 292 3.33 -7.10 24.87
CA VAL A 292 4.08 -8.14 24.16
C VAL A 292 3.24 -8.71 23.04
N VAL A 293 3.76 -8.73 21.82
CA VAL A 293 3.17 -9.41 20.67
C VAL A 293 4.04 -10.59 20.25
N GLN A 294 3.39 -11.71 19.93
CA GLN A 294 4.00 -12.95 19.44
C GLN A 294 3.33 -13.30 18.11
N PRO A 295 3.83 -12.77 16.99
CA PRO A 295 3.10 -12.82 15.72
C PRO A 295 2.87 -14.25 15.20
N ASP A 296 3.78 -15.18 15.47
CA ASP A 296 3.63 -16.61 15.11
C ASP A 296 3.13 -17.46 16.31
N GLY A 297 2.72 -16.83 17.40
CA GLY A 297 2.16 -17.50 18.57
C GLY A 297 3.15 -17.78 19.70
N PRO A 298 2.67 -18.44 20.77
CA PRO A 298 3.47 -18.72 21.97
C PRO A 298 4.76 -19.48 21.70
N GLY A 299 5.85 -19.05 22.34
CA GLY A 299 7.18 -19.69 22.20
C GLY A 299 7.96 -19.29 20.96
N MET A 300 7.38 -18.46 20.09
CA MET A 300 8.05 -17.93 18.90
C MET A 300 8.62 -16.53 19.15
N GLN A 301 9.16 -15.88 18.13
CA GLN A 301 9.71 -14.51 18.22
C GLN A 301 8.70 -13.57 18.87
N ALA A 302 9.18 -12.72 19.77
CA ALA A 302 8.35 -11.81 20.55
C ALA A 302 8.88 -10.38 20.49
N PHE A 303 7.97 -9.41 20.57
CA PHE A 303 8.29 -7.99 20.52
C PHE A 303 7.56 -7.27 21.66
N MET A 304 8.27 -6.39 22.36
CA MET A 304 7.66 -5.34 23.18
C MET A 304 7.28 -4.20 22.24
N VAL A 305 6.00 -3.82 22.22
CA VAL A 305 5.49 -2.74 21.38
C VAL A 305 4.85 -1.65 22.23
N TYR A 306 4.99 -0.41 21.77
CA TYR A 306 4.55 0.79 22.49
C TYR A 306 3.47 1.54 21.69
N HIS A 307 3.16 2.77 22.10
CA HIS A 307 2.13 3.58 21.44
C HIS A 307 2.40 3.77 19.95
N ASN A 308 3.63 4.11 19.59
CA ASN A 308 4.00 4.41 18.20
C ASN A 308 3.87 3.21 17.25
N PHE A 309 3.93 1.98 17.74
CA PHE A 309 3.56 0.79 16.96
C PHE A 309 2.11 0.86 16.47
N ASN A 310 1.18 1.29 17.33
CA ASN A 310 -0.21 1.45 16.94
C ASN A 310 -0.42 2.65 16.01
N VAL A 311 0.44 3.66 16.05
CA VAL A 311 0.45 4.77 15.08
C VAL A 311 0.87 4.28 13.71
N ILE A 312 1.96 3.49 13.60
CA ILE A 312 2.36 2.86 12.34
C ILE A 312 1.23 2.02 11.76
N ARG A 313 0.52 1.26 12.59
CA ARG A 313 -0.65 0.46 12.16
C ARG A 313 -1.81 1.29 11.60
N ARG A 314 -1.86 2.60 11.81
CA ARG A 314 -2.85 3.46 11.14
C ARG A 314 -2.55 3.66 9.67
N TYR A 315 -1.26 3.58 9.29
CA TYR A 315 -0.84 3.59 7.89
C TYR A 315 -1.29 2.30 7.17
N ASN A 316 -1.03 1.16 7.79
CA ASN A 316 -1.53 -0.14 7.34
C ASN A 316 -1.91 -0.98 8.56
N PRO A 317 -3.16 -1.49 8.70
CA PRO A 317 -3.68 -2.11 9.92
C PRO A 317 -3.16 -3.54 10.18
N SER A 318 -2.00 -3.92 9.65
CA SER A 318 -1.31 -5.19 9.87
C SER A 318 -0.26 -5.08 10.97
N ASP A 319 -0.24 -6.02 11.92
CA ASP A 319 0.85 -6.12 12.91
C ASP A 319 2.18 -6.48 12.23
N TYR A 320 2.15 -7.35 11.22
CA TYR A 320 3.33 -7.71 10.43
C TYR A 320 3.95 -6.50 9.72
N TYR A 321 3.09 -5.66 9.12
CA TYR A 321 3.54 -4.42 8.52
C TYR A 321 4.23 -3.50 9.53
N ALA A 322 3.61 -3.27 10.67
CA ALA A 322 4.15 -2.36 11.67
C ALA A 322 5.47 -2.87 12.29
N LEU A 323 5.59 -4.19 12.51
CA LEU A 323 6.86 -4.82 12.89
C LEU A 323 7.91 -4.65 11.79
N GLY A 324 7.53 -4.88 10.54
CA GLY A 324 8.40 -4.72 9.37
C GLY A 324 8.94 -3.29 9.24
N VAL A 325 8.07 -2.29 9.35
CA VAL A 325 8.44 -0.86 9.35
C VAL A 325 9.43 -0.57 10.47
N GLY A 326 9.10 -0.98 11.68
CA GLY A 326 9.93 -0.71 12.85
C GLY A 326 11.32 -1.35 12.78
N LEU A 327 11.38 -2.62 12.38
CA LEU A 327 12.64 -3.35 12.21
C LEU A 327 13.50 -2.77 11.08
N LEU A 328 12.89 -2.49 9.91
CA LEU A 328 13.60 -1.91 8.78
C LEU A 328 14.19 -0.55 9.14
N GLY A 329 13.36 0.35 9.67
CA GLY A 329 13.80 1.68 10.04
C GLY A 329 14.91 1.67 11.10
N THR A 330 14.78 0.82 12.13
CA THR A 330 15.81 0.65 13.17
C THR A 330 17.13 0.14 12.57
N GLY A 331 17.09 -0.88 11.71
CA GLY A 331 18.29 -1.44 11.08
C GLY A 331 18.93 -0.55 10.02
N ILE A 332 18.24 0.51 9.57
CA ILE A 332 18.78 1.53 8.64
C ILE A 332 19.47 2.66 9.42
N VAL A 333 18.77 3.24 10.40
CA VAL A 333 19.17 4.51 11.03
C VAL A 333 20.12 4.30 12.20
N SER A 334 20.11 3.12 12.84
CA SER A 334 20.96 2.82 13.99
C SER A 334 22.26 2.06 13.64
N ALA A 335 22.58 1.91 12.36
CA ALA A 335 23.73 1.16 11.86
C ALA A 335 24.97 2.04 11.66
#